data_22bc06690a704797d0d3d8e6f2f97f25
#
_entry.id   22bc06690a704797d0d3d8e6f2f97f25
#
_cell.length_a   1.000
_cell.length_b   1.000
_cell.length_c   1.000
_cell.angle_alpha   90.00
_cell.angle_beta   90.00
_cell.angle_gamma   90.00
#
_symmetry.space_group_name_H-M   'P 1'
#
loop_
_entity.id
_entity.type
_entity.pdbx_description
1 polymer ?
#
loop_
_entity_poly.entity_id
_entity_poly.type
_entity_poly.pdbx_seq_one_letter_code
_entity_poly.pdbx_strand_id
1 'polypeptide(L)'
;MKKIISIEKVSNGFIVTNGNLKRVYDSSPLEFELDQIHQMLYNSKDGDSHTIVIEVDPPVFTSQDNDSIELCGLLWDKDNISVGGTEKDGHHYFTWTEAMEAAQKQGKRLPTADEWKALCDLGSTWDEKLKGRWFGGNHNTDHKGSIFLPACGHYDEGGVLMVRCGLYWSSSSIIGVCLKSHGLRFSCNNAYVGYYCVGSRFPVRCVRDIAK
;
A
#
# COMPACT_ATOMS: atom_id res chain seq x y z
N MET A 1 12.13 13.14 7.27
CA MET A 1 12.71 11.78 7.42
C MET A 1 13.82 11.61 6.40
N LYS A 2 15.01 11.15 6.81
CA LYS A 2 16.13 10.92 5.88
C LYS A 2 16.08 9.48 5.37
N LYS A 3 16.01 9.29 4.06
CA LYS A 3 16.25 7.99 3.42
C LYS A 3 17.63 8.01 2.79
N ILE A 4 18.44 7.02 3.10
CA ILE A 4 19.80 6.86 2.55
C ILE A 4 19.78 5.64 1.64
N ILE A 5 20.08 5.86 0.36
CA ILE A 5 20.20 4.82 -0.64
C ILE A 5 21.67 4.83 -1.10
N SER A 6 22.35 3.71 -0.96
CA SER A 6 23.71 3.54 -1.48
C SER A 6 23.65 2.72 -2.76
N ILE A 7 24.35 3.18 -3.79
CA ILE A 7 24.46 2.50 -5.08
C ILE A 7 25.93 2.28 -5.36
N GLU A 8 26.33 1.03 -5.59
CA GLU A 8 27.69 0.60 -5.91
C GLU A 8 27.72 0.03 -7.33
N LYS A 9 28.61 0.53 -8.18
CA LYS A 9 28.84 0.00 -9.52
C LYS A 9 29.69 -1.25 -9.43
N VAL A 10 29.25 -2.33 -10.06
CA VAL A 10 29.95 -3.61 -10.20
C VAL A 10 30.04 -4.00 -11.68
N SER A 11 30.93 -4.93 -12.03
CA SER A 11 31.23 -5.30 -13.43
C SER A 11 29.97 -5.63 -14.25
N ASN A 12 28.97 -6.26 -13.63
CA ASN A 12 27.76 -6.73 -14.30
C ASN A 12 26.48 -5.94 -13.91
N GLY A 13 26.64 -4.70 -13.39
CA GLY A 13 25.46 -3.90 -13.02
C GLY A 13 25.66 -3.02 -11.80
N PHE A 14 24.66 -2.99 -10.92
CA PHE A 14 24.64 -2.14 -9.74
C PHE A 14 24.14 -2.90 -8.51
N ILE A 15 24.69 -2.58 -7.35
CA ILE A 15 24.16 -3.01 -6.07
C ILE A 15 23.50 -1.82 -5.41
N VAL A 16 22.19 -1.91 -5.16
CA VAL A 16 21.41 -0.86 -4.50
C VAL A 16 21.09 -1.32 -3.08
N THR A 17 21.47 -0.52 -2.10
CA THR A 17 21.20 -0.78 -0.69
C THR A 17 20.30 0.31 -0.12
N ASN A 18 19.17 -0.09 0.47
CA ASN A 18 18.22 0.80 1.15
C ASN A 18 17.94 0.21 2.55
N GLY A 19 18.55 0.75 3.58
CA GLY A 19 18.50 0.18 4.91
C GLY A 19 19.08 -1.26 4.92
N ASN A 20 18.27 -2.23 5.35
CA ASN A 20 18.65 -3.65 5.39
C ASN A 20 18.39 -4.38 4.06
N LEU A 21 17.81 -3.70 3.06
CA LEU A 21 17.51 -4.30 1.77
C LEU A 21 18.67 -4.08 0.81
N LYS A 22 19.19 -5.16 0.25
CA LYS A 22 20.22 -5.14 -0.80
C LYS A 22 19.69 -5.82 -2.06
N ARG A 23 19.76 -5.13 -3.20
CA ARG A 23 19.34 -5.66 -4.52
C ARG A 23 20.47 -5.52 -5.52
N VAL A 24 20.57 -6.48 -6.43
CA VAL A 24 21.51 -6.48 -7.54
C VAL A 24 20.71 -6.27 -8.82
N TYR A 25 21.14 -5.33 -9.65
CA TYR A 25 20.56 -5.03 -10.96
C TYR A 25 21.62 -5.27 -12.03
N ASP A 26 21.25 -5.92 -13.12
CA ASP A 26 22.11 -6.18 -14.27
C ASP A 26 22.20 -5.00 -15.25
N SER A 27 21.35 -3.99 -15.04
CA SER A 27 21.33 -2.74 -15.80
C SER A 27 21.07 -1.56 -14.86
N SER A 28 21.25 -0.34 -15.36
CA SER A 28 20.90 0.86 -14.60
C SER A 28 19.46 0.78 -14.11
N PRO A 29 19.20 0.98 -12.80
CA PRO A 29 17.84 0.97 -12.28
C PRO A 29 17.04 2.12 -12.90
N LEU A 30 16.30 1.82 -13.96
CA LEU A 30 15.47 2.79 -14.72
C LEU A 30 14.32 3.38 -13.89
N GLU A 31 14.11 2.91 -12.66
CA GLU A 31 13.08 3.43 -11.75
C GLU A 31 13.46 4.74 -11.05
N PHE A 32 14.67 5.23 -11.25
CA PHE A 32 15.08 6.56 -10.80
C PHE A 32 14.83 7.57 -11.94
N GLU A 33 13.65 8.17 -11.96
CA GLU A 33 13.23 9.20 -12.94
C GLU A 33 14.03 10.53 -12.85
N LEU A 34 15.18 10.54 -12.19
CA LEU A 34 16.01 11.71 -12.08
C LEU A 34 17.18 11.61 -13.07
N ASP A 35 17.11 12.36 -14.16
CA ASP A 35 18.14 12.44 -15.21
C ASP A 35 19.57 12.57 -14.65
N GLN A 36 19.74 13.32 -13.57
CA GLN A 36 21.04 13.51 -12.92
C GLN A 36 21.58 12.22 -12.28
N ILE A 37 20.73 11.42 -11.65
CA ILE A 37 21.11 10.15 -11.05
C ILE A 37 21.45 9.14 -12.14
N HIS A 38 20.68 9.12 -13.22
CA HIS A 38 20.95 8.28 -14.38
C HIS A 38 22.30 8.61 -15.01
N GLN A 39 22.62 9.88 -15.23
CA GLN A 39 23.90 10.33 -15.75
C GLN A 39 25.07 9.96 -14.83
N MET A 40 24.90 10.13 -13.53
CA MET A 40 25.90 9.76 -12.53
C MET A 40 26.19 8.25 -12.58
N LEU A 41 25.14 7.41 -12.60
CA LEU A 41 25.30 5.95 -12.66
C LEU A 41 25.88 5.48 -13.98
N TYR A 42 25.51 6.10 -15.10
CA TYR A 42 26.04 5.76 -16.41
C TYR A 42 27.53 6.01 -16.55
N ASN A 43 28.03 7.10 -15.92
CA ASN A 43 29.44 7.48 -15.95
C ASN A 43 30.30 6.81 -14.85
N SER A 44 29.69 6.00 -13.98
CA SER A 44 30.40 5.33 -12.88
C SER A 44 31.29 4.19 -13.37
N LYS A 45 32.45 4.01 -12.72
CA LYS A 45 33.37 2.89 -12.92
C LYS A 45 33.12 1.79 -11.91
N ASP A 46 33.62 0.58 -12.21
CA ASP A 46 33.57 -0.53 -11.25
C ASP A 46 34.26 -0.16 -9.94
N GLY A 47 33.55 -0.38 -8.83
CA GLY A 47 34.00 -0.01 -7.49
C GLY A 47 33.56 1.38 -7.02
N ASP A 48 33.01 2.23 -7.90
CA ASP A 48 32.46 3.51 -7.48
C ASP A 48 31.22 3.30 -6.60
N SER A 49 31.13 4.07 -5.52
CA SER A 49 29.99 4.04 -4.60
C SER A 49 29.38 5.43 -4.47
N HIS A 50 28.08 5.49 -4.63
CA HIS A 50 27.30 6.73 -4.52
C HIS A 50 26.26 6.61 -3.40
N THR A 51 26.19 7.65 -2.58
CA THR A 51 25.18 7.75 -1.52
C THR A 51 24.21 8.87 -1.85
N ILE A 52 22.94 8.52 -2.04
CA ILE A 52 21.86 9.47 -2.26
C ILE A 52 21.12 9.67 -0.95
N VAL A 53 21.12 10.89 -0.46
CA VAL A 53 20.34 11.27 0.73
C VAL A 53 19.11 12.00 0.27
N ILE A 54 17.95 11.37 0.44
CA ILE A 54 16.65 11.98 0.16
C ILE A 54 16.10 12.53 1.47
N GLU A 55 16.07 13.85 1.61
CA GLU A 55 15.37 14.51 2.70
C GLU A 55 13.90 14.64 2.29
N VAL A 56 13.04 13.88 2.93
CA VAL A 56 11.59 14.01 2.76
C VAL A 56 11.10 14.78 3.97
N ASP A 57 10.61 16.00 3.74
CA ASP A 57 9.87 16.71 4.78
C ASP A 57 8.70 15.83 5.22
N PRO A 58 8.54 15.59 6.53
CA PRO A 58 7.36 14.89 6.98
C PRO A 58 6.14 15.71 6.52
N PRO A 59 5.11 15.07 5.94
CA PRO A 59 3.91 15.78 5.56
C PRO A 59 3.38 16.50 6.82
N VAL A 60 3.15 17.82 6.68
CA VAL A 60 2.58 18.64 7.78
C VAL A 60 1.12 18.22 7.91
N PHE A 61 0.85 17.30 8.82
CA PHE A 61 -0.52 16.93 9.18
C PHE A 61 -1.09 17.99 10.10
N THR A 62 -1.97 18.84 9.60
CA THR A 62 -2.82 19.68 10.45
C THR A 62 -3.78 18.76 11.21
N SER A 63 -3.85 18.90 12.51
CA SER A 63 -4.59 18.06 13.45
C SER A 63 -6.13 18.18 13.37
N GLN A 64 -6.70 18.48 12.21
CA GLN A 64 -8.14 18.56 11.97
C GLN A 64 -8.57 17.61 10.84
N ASP A 65 -8.14 16.34 10.91
CA ASP A 65 -8.55 15.33 9.95
C ASP A 65 -9.81 14.61 10.46
N ASN A 66 -10.98 15.23 10.23
CA ASN A 66 -12.28 14.58 10.45
C ASN A 66 -12.50 13.35 9.53
N ASP A 67 -11.55 13.06 8.62
CA ASP A 67 -11.64 12.01 7.60
C ASP A 67 -10.92 10.71 7.98
N SER A 68 -10.44 10.60 9.21
CA SER A 68 -9.77 9.39 9.70
C SER A 68 -10.34 8.89 11.01
N ILE A 69 -10.11 7.61 11.30
CA ILE A 69 -10.49 6.94 12.55
C ILE A 69 -9.25 6.30 13.14
N GLU A 70 -9.04 6.52 14.45
CA GLU A 70 -7.96 5.86 15.17
C GLU A 70 -8.37 4.43 15.57
N LEU A 71 -7.65 3.42 15.02
CA LEU A 71 -7.81 2.01 15.33
C LEU A 71 -6.45 1.30 15.29
N CYS A 72 -6.20 0.40 16.23
CA CYS A 72 -4.96 -0.38 16.31
C CYS A 72 -3.68 0.48 16.30
N GLY A 73 -3.72 1.69 16.90
CA GLY A 73 -2.57 2.61 16.92
C GLY A 73 -2.26 3.29 15.59
N LEU A 74 -3.19 3.32 14.66
CA LEU A 74 -3.10 3.96 13.35
C LEU A 74 -4.29 4.88 13.10
N LEU A 75 -4.09 5.86 12.24
CA LEU A 75 -5.15 6.65 11.63
C LEU A 75 -5.56 6.01 10.30
N TRP A 76 -6.75 5.47 10.24
CA TRP A 76 -7.36 4.86 9.05
C TRP A 76 -8.20 5.90 8.33
N ASP A 77 -8.02 6.06 7.03
CA ASP A 77 -8.93 6.88 6.24
C ASP A 77 -10.35 6.31 6.27
N LYS A 78 -11.38 7.16 6.32
CA LYS A 78 -12.79 6.72 6.26
C LYS A 78 -13.16 6.20 4.90
N ASP A 79 -12.57 6.75 3.83
CA ASP A 79 -12.89 6.45 2.46
C ASP A 79 -11.73 5.80 1.70
N ASN A 80 -12.06 5.12 0.62
CA ASN A 80 -11.07 4.59 -0.32
C ASN A 80 -10.50 5.72 -1.16
N ILE A 81 -9.29 5.53 -1.73
CA ILE A 81 -8.76 6.44 -2.74
C ILE A 81 -9.75 6.52 -3.92
N SER A 82 -10.12 7.74 -4.28
CA SER A 82 -11.11 8.05 -5.32
C SER A 82 -10.50 8.76 -6.55
N VAL A 83 -9.17 8.72 -6.71
CA VAL A 83 -8.48 9.35 -7.84
C VAL A 83 -7.38 8.43 -8.35
N GLY A 84 -7.33 8.22 -9.66
CA GLY A 84 -6.36 7.34 -10.33
C GLY A 84 -6.83 5.89 -10.44
N GLY A 85 -5.95 5.01 -10.92
CA GLY A 85 -6.27 3.61 -11.19
C GLY A 85 -7.33 3.43 -12.29
N THR A 86 -8.02 2.30 -12.25
CA THR A 86 -9.17 2.00 -13.14
C THR A 86 -10.46 2.33 -12.40
N GLU A 87 -11.25 3.26 -12.93
CA GLU A 87 -12.55 3.64 -12.36
C GLU A 87 -13.66 2.73 -12.92
N LYS A 88 -14.56 2.27 -12.05
CA LYS A 88 -15.78 1.57 -12.42
C LYS A 88 -16.87 1.79 -11.35
N ASP A 89 -18.00 2.27 -11.77
CA ASP A 89 -19.19 2.49 -10.93
C ASP A 89 -18.89 3.33 -9.66
N GLY A 90 -18.04 4.36 -9.80
CA GLY A 90 -17.62 5.25 -8.72
C GLY A 90 -16.55 4.65 -7.78
N HIS A 91 -16.02 3.47 -8.09
CA HIS A 91 -14.92 2.85 -7.36
C HIS A 91 -13.63 2.86 -8.20
N HIS A 92 -12.49 3.00 -7.52
CA HIS A 92 -11.17 3.03 -8.12
C HIS A 92 -10.37 1.79 -7.72
N TYR A 93 -9.77 1.12 -8.71
CA TYR A 93 -9.05 -0.14 -8.56
C TYR A 93 -7.63 0.03 -9.08
N PHE A 94 -6.66 -0.45 -8.31
CA PHE A 94 -5.24 -0.25 -8.53
C PHE A 94 -4.52 -1.58 -8.54
N THR A 95 -3.53 -1.76 -9.41
CA THR A 95 -2.51 -2.78 -9.21
C THR A 95 -1.75 -2.49 -7.92
N TRP A 96 -0.99 -3.45 -7.42
CA TRP A 96 -0.25 -3.25 -6.17
C TRP A 96 0.73 -2.07 -6.24
N THR A 97 1.47 -1.93 -7.34
CA THR A 97 2.41 -0.82 -7.55
C THR A 97 1.68 0.52 -7.61
N GLU A 98 0.62 0.61 -8.42
CA GLU A 98 -0.23 1.81 -8.50
C GLU A 98 -0.81 2.20 -7.14
N ALA A 99 -1.21 1.20 -6.31
CA ALA A 99 -1.74 1.42 -4.97
C ALA A 99 -0.70 2.02 -4.01
N MET A 100 0.54 1.51 -4.04
CA MET A 100 1.65 2.03 -3.25
C MET A 100 1.95 3.49 -3.61
N GLU A 101 2.03 3.79 -4.92
CA GLU A 101 2.27 5.15 -5.42
C GLU A 101 1.13 6.10 -5.07
N ALA A 102 -0.13 5.66 -5.24
CA ALA A 102 -1.30 6.48 -4.96
C ALA A 102 -1.38 6.86 -3.47
N ALA A 103 -1.06 5.93 -2.56
CA ALA A 103 -0.99 6.19 -1.14
C ALA A 103 0.15 7.17 -0.81
N GLN A 104 1.34 6.96 -1.39
CA GLN A 104 2.51 7.81 -1.17
C GLN A 104 2.28 9.25 -1.65
N LYS A 105 1.62 9.46 -2.79
CA LYS A 105 1.26 10.79 -3.32
C LYS A 105 0.38 11.58 -2.36
N GLN A 106 -0.39 10.89 -1.50
CA GLN A 106 -1.21 11.52 -0.45
C GLN A 106 -0.48 11.65 0.90
N GLY A 107 0.82 11.36 0.96
CA GLY A 107 1.58 11.34 2.21
C GLY A 107 1.14 10.24 3.17
N LYS A 108 0.52 9.18 2.66
CA LYS A 108 -0.03 8.03 3.40
C LYS A 108 0.65 6.75 2.94
N ARG A 109 0.23 5.62 3.50
CA ARG A 109 0.69 4.29 3.11
C ARG A 109 -0.43 3.26 3.11
N LEU A 110 -0.18 2.13 2.45
CA LEU A 110 -1.03 0.95 2.62
C LEU A 110 -0.82 0.35 4.01
N PRO A 111 -1.83 -0.29 4.59
CA PRO A 111 -1.68 -1.12 5.79
C PRO A 111 -0.76 -2.31 5.49
N THR A 112 0.02 -2.74 6.48
CA THR A 112 0.74 -4.02 6.42
C THR A 112 -0.20 -5.20 6.59
N ALA A 113 0.27 -6.42 6.31
CA ALA A 113 -0.50 -7.64 6.55
C ALA A 113 -0.86 -7.82 8.03
N ASP A 114 0.05 -7.46 8.94
CA ASP A 114 -0.18 -7.58 10.39
C ASP A 114 -1.15 -6.51 10.89
N GLU A 115 -1.16 -5.30 10.32
CA GLU A 115 -2.15 -4.28 10.63
C GLU A 115 -3.55 -4.68 10.15
N TRP A 116 -3.67 -5.30 8.96
CA TRP A 116 -4.93 -5.89 8.53
C TRP A 116 -5.41 -7.02 9.44
N LYS A 117 -4.50 -7.88 9.92
CA LYS A 117 -4.83 -8.91 10.92
C LYS A 117 -5.31 -8.30 12.23
N ALA A 118 -4.56 -7.30 12.75
CA ALA A 118 -4.96 -6.60 13.96
C ALA A 118 -6.35 -5.97 13.84
N LEU A 119 -6.68 -5.40 12.67
CA LEU A 119 -8.02 -4.88 12.41
C LEU A 119 -9.08 -5.99 12.40
N CYS A 120 -8.79 -7.16 11.80
CA CYS A 120 -9.69 -8.32 11.81
C CYS A 120 -9.92 -8.85 13.23
N ASP A 121 -8.87 -8.87 14.07
CA ASP A 121 -8.90 -9.39 15.43
C ASP A 121 -9.79 -8.54 16.38
N LEU A 122 -10.02 -7.27 16.03
CA LEU A 122 -11.04 -6.45 16.73
C LEU A 122 -12.48 -6.95 16.50
N GLY A 123 -12.66 -7.89 15.58
CA GLY A 123 -13.97 -8.34 15.13
C GLY A 123 -14.58 -7.45 14.06
N SER A 124 -15.58 -8.00 13.37
CA SER A 124 -16.25 -7.26 12.28
C SER A 124 -17.67 -7.75 12.06
N THR A 125 -18.55 -6.87 11.57
CA THR A 125 -19.95 -7.14 11.28
C THR A 125 -20.26 -6.78 9.84
N TRP A 126 -20.97 -7.67 9.14
CA TRP A 126 -21.46 -7.39 7.79
C TRP A 126 -22.68 -6.48 7.83
N ASP A 127 -22.67 -5.47 6.97
CA ASP A 127 -23.80 -4.60 6.74
C ASP A 127 -24.48 -4.97 5.39
N GLU A 128 -25.65 -5.58 5.48
CA GLU A 128 -26.37 -6.05 4.31
C GLU A 128 -26.92 -4.90 3.47
N LYS A 129 -27.23 -3.77 4.06
CA LYS A 129 -27.75 -2.59 3.36
C LYS A 129 -26.65 -1.85 2.61
N LEU A 130 -25.49 -1.64 3.26
CA LEU A 130 -24.35 -0.93 2.69
C LEU A 130 -23.42 -1.85 1.86
N LYS A 131 -23.66 -3.18 1.88
CA LYS A 131 -22.84 -4.18 1.19
C LYS A 131 -21.35 -4.04 1.50
N GLY A 132 -21.01 -4.15 2.79
CA GLY A 132 -19.65 -4.03 3.28
C GLY A 132 -19.52 -4.52 4.71
N ARG A 133 -18.35 -4.33 5.30
CA ARG A 133 -18.10 -4.71 6.69
C ARG A 133 -17.63 -3.51 7.52
N TRP A 134 -18.15 -3.47 8.73
CA TRP A 134 -17.64 -2.64 9.81
C TRP A 134 -16.59 -3.43 10.59
N PHE A 135 -15.41 -2.87 10.77
CA PHE A 135 -14.32 -3.44 11.55
C PHE A 135 -14.04 -2.60 12.77
N GLY A 136 -13.81 -3.25 13.92
CA GLY A 136 -13.58 -2.59 15.20
C GLY A 136 -14.85 -1.98 15.78
N GLY A 137 -14.66 -1.22 16.86
CA GLY A 137 -15.75 -0.53 17.55
C GLY A 137 -16.65 -1.48 18.35
N ASN A 138 -17.65 -0.87 18.97
CA ASN A 138 -18.70 -1.63 19.65
C ASN A 138 -19.64 -2.14 18.53
N HIS A 139 -19.84 -3.43 18.43
CA HIS A 139 -20.73 -4.05 17.41
C HIS A 139 -22.21 -3.65 17.55
N ASN A 140 -22.48 -2.60 18.33
CA ASN A 140 -23.77 -1.99 18.49
C ASN A 140 -24.06 -0.99 17.37
N THR A 141 -25.31 -0.64 17.23
CA THR A 141 -25.95 0.05 16.11
C THR A 141 -25.40 1.43 15.73
N ASP A 142 -24.49 2.02 16.50
CA ASP A 142 -23.94 3.37 16.22
C ASP A 142 -22.58 3.35 15.46
N HIS A 143 -21.96 2.17 15.30
CA HIS A 143 -20.65 1.97 14.65
C HIS A 143 -19.54 2.94 15.10
N LYS A 144 -19.69 3.54 16.28
CA LYS A 144 -18.73 4.49 16.82
C LYS A 144 -17.39 3.80 17.07
N GLY A 145 -16.30 4.39 16.54
CA GLY A 145 -14.97 3.83 16.64
C GLY A 145 -14.74 2.61 15.74
N SER A 146 -15.53 2.44 14.67
CA SER A 146 -15.33 1.41 13.65
C SER A 146 -15.09 2.02 12.27
N ILE A 147 -14.42 1.26 11.40
CA ILE A 147 -14.19 1.62 10.01
C ILE A 147 -15.07 0.77 9.09
N PHE A 148 -15.72 1.40 8.13
CA PHE A 148 -16.47 0.72 7.09
C PHE A 148 -15.60 0.46 5.86
N LEU A 149 -15.59 -0.78 5.40
CA LEU A 149 -14.97 -1.19 4.14
C LEU A 149 -16.05 -1.71 3.20
N PRO A 150 -16.32 -1.04 2.07
CA PRO A 150 -17.29 -1.51 1.09
C PRO A 150 -16.79 -2.75 0.35
N ALA A 151 -17.70 -3.69 0.07
CA ALA A 151 -17.42 -4.87 -0.73
C ALA A 151 -17.62 -4.57 -2.22
N CYS A 152 -16.83 -3.65 -2.76
CA CYS A 152 -16.94 -3.18 -4.14
C CYS A 152 -16.32 -4.12 -5.19
N GLY A 153 -15.84 -5.29 -4.76
CA GLY A 153 -15.21 -6.27 -5.68
C GLY A 153 -13.75 -5.94 -5.98
N HIS A 154 -13.23 -6.61 -7.01
CA HIS A 154 -11.86 -6.46 -7.50
C HIS A 154 -11.76 -6.98 -8.93
N TYR A 155 -10.71 -6.56 -9.67
CA TYR A 155 -10.34 -7.19 -10.93
C TYR A 155 -9.27 -8.25 -10.69
N ASP A 156 -9.46 -9.43 -11.28
CA ASP A 156 -8.44 -10.47 -11.32
C ASP A 156 -7.33 -10.12 -12.35
N GLU A 157 -6.32 -10.99 -12.48
CA GLU A 157 -5.23 -10.82 -13.46
C GLU A 157 -5.70 -10.79 -14.91
N GLY A 158 -6.81 -11.45 -15.21
CA GLY A 158 -7.45 -11.48 -16.54
C GLY A 158 -8.29 -10.24 -16.82
N GLY A 159 -8.40 -9.31 -15.88
CA GLY A 159 -9.22 -8.11 -16.01
C GLY A 159 -10.73 -8.38 -15.83
N VAL A 160 -11.10 -9.49 -15.21
CA VAL A 160 -12.50 -9.82 -14.92
C VAL A 160 -12.90 -9.25 -13.57
N LEU A 161 -13.98 -8.47 -13.54
CA LEU A 161 -14.51 -7.91 -12.30
C LEU A 161 -15.23 -8.98 -11.48
N MET A 162 -14.68 -9.27 -10.30
CA MET A 162 -15.24 -10.16 -9.30
C MET A 162 -16.01 -9.36 -8.25
N VAL A 163 -17.31 -9.55 -8.17
CA VAL A 163 -18.22 -8.83 -7.25
C VAL A 163 -18.50 -9.63 -5.97
N ARG A 164 -19.16 -9.01 -4.99
CA ARG A 164 -19.64 -9.59 -3.72
C ARG A 164 -18.56 -9.91 -2.68
N CYS A 165 -17.38 -9.33 -2.81
CA CYS A 165 -16.35 -9.38 -1.77
C CYS A 165 -15.64 -8.04 -1.68
N GLY A 166 -15.07 -7.74 -0.54
CA GLY A 166 -14.07 -6.68 -0.39
C GLY A 166 -12.69 -7.31 -0.53
N LEU A 167 -11.81 -6.66 -1.28
CA LEU A 167 -10.41 -7.02 -1.40
C LEU A 167 -9.58 -5.75 -1.41
N TYR A 168 -8.61 -5.65 -0.51
CA TYR A 168 -7.82 -4.45 -0.28
C TYR A 168 -6.34 -4.77 -0.21
N TRP A 169 -5.51 -3.97 -0.87
CA TRP A 169 -4.07 -4.18 -0.87
C TRP A 169 -3.43 -3.96 0.51
N SER A 170 -2.38 -4.72 0.77
CA SER A 170 -1.41 -4.52 1.85
C SER A 170 -0.07 -4.06 1.28
N SER A 171 0.72 -3.32 2.05
CA SER A 171 2.11 -2.99 1.70
C SER A 171 3.07 -4.18 1.84
N SER A 172 2.67 -5.25 2.53
CA SER A 172 3.50 -6.44 2.72
C SER A 172 3.54 -7.28 1.46
N SER A 173 4.73 -7.39 0.84
CA SER A 173 4.98 -8.24 -0.32
C SER A 173 5.65 -9.55 0.08
N ILE A 174 5.48 -10.59 -0.75
CA ILE A 174 6.22 -11.84 -0.63
C ILE A 174 7.41 -11.76 -1.56
N ILE A 175 8.60 -11.89 -1.00
CA ILE A 175 9.85 -11.96 -1.77
C ILE A 175 10.01 -13.40 -2.27
N GLY A 176 9.95 -13.62 -3.60
CA GLY A 176 10.10 -14.95 -4.18
C GLY A 176 9.78 -14.98 -5.67
N VAL A 177 9.69 -16.21 -6.22
CA VAL A 177 9.49 -16.47 -7.67
C VAL A 177 8.12 -16.01 -8.19
N CYS A 178 7.13 -15.82 -7.32
CA CYS A 178 5.80 -15.34 -7.67
C CYS A 178 5.62 -13.90 -7.18
N LEU A 179 5.26 -12.99 -8.08
CA LEU A 179 4.92 -11.60 -7.79
C LEU A 179 3.57 -11.52 -7.06
N LYS A 180 3.57 -11.78 -5.74
CA LYS A 180 2.39 -11.74 -4.89
C LYS A 180 2.56 -10.75 -3.76
N SER A 181 1.46 -10.12 -3.37
CA SER A 181 1.35 -9.29 -2.17
C SER A 181 0.20 -9.78 -1.29
N HIS A 182 0.26 -9.41 -0.02
CA HIS A 182 -0.85 -9.64 0.89
C HIS A 182 -2.01 -8.69 0.58
N GLY A 183 -3.21 -9.10 0.97
CA GLY A 183 -4.41 -8.27 0.94
C GLY A 183 -5.45 -8.77 1.93
N LEU A 184 -6.24 -7.85 2.47
CA LEU A 184 -7.43 -8.18 3.22
C LEU A 184 -8.52 -8.62 2.25
N ARG A 185 -9.11 -9.80 2.48
CA ARG A 185 -10.33 -10.25 1.81
C ARG A 185 -11.45 -10.43 2.81
N PHE A 186 -12.66 -10.03 2.44
CA PHE A 186 -13.86 -10.31 3.23
C PHE A 186 -15.10 -10.49 2.35
N SER A 187 -16.08 -11.17 2.93
CA SER A 187 -17.42 -11.40 2.40
C SER A 187 -18.45 -11.20 3.52
N CYS A 188 -19.71 -11.55 3.28
CA CYS A 188 -20.71 -11.58 4.35
C CYS A 188 -20.39 -12.59 5.48
N ASN A 189 -19.59 -13.64 5.21
CA ASN A 189 -19.33 -14.71 6.15
C ASN A 189 -18.04 -14.51 6.97
N ASN A 190 -16.97 -13.99 6.36
CA ASN A 190 -15.64 -13.97 6.97
C ASN A 190 -14.79 -12.80 6.48
N ALA A 191 -13.68 -12.57 7.21
CA ALA A 191 -12.60 -11.67 6.81
C ALA A 191 -11.26 -12.31 7.16
N TYR A 192 -10.28 -12.24 6.27
CA TYR A 192 -8.93 -12.78 6.47
C TYR A 192 -7.91 -12.12 5.55
N VAL A 193 -6.64 -12.25 5.89
CA VAL A 193 -5.52 -11.80 5.05
C VAL A 193 -5.04 -12.95 4.19
N GLY A 194 -4.99 -12.76 2.89
CA GLY A 194 -4.56 -13.73 1.88
C GLY A 194 -3.44 -13.20 0.99
N TYR A 195 -3.11 -13.96 -0.06
CA TYR A 195 -2.07 -13.64 -1.04
C TYR A 195 -2.67 -13.50 -2.43
N TYR A 196 -2.29 -12.44 -3.14
CA TYR A 196 -2.88 -12.10 -4.43
C TYR A 196 -1.80 -11.65 -5.40
N CYS A 197 -2.00 -11.89 -6.68
CA CYS A 197 -1.10 -11.44 -7.72
C CYS A 197 -1.08 -9.92 -7.80
N VAL A 198 0.11 -9.33 -7.88
CA VAL A 198 0.29 -7.87 -7.91
C VAL A 198 -0.32 -7.22 -9.16
N GLY A 199 -0.59 -7.98 -10.22
CA GLY A 199 -1.28 -7.53 -11.44
C GLY A 199 -2.80 -7.42 -11.29
N SER A 200 -3.42 -8.04 -10.28
CA SER A 200 -4.82 -7.82 -9.95
C SER A 200 -5.06 -6.38 -9.52
N ARG A 201 -6.33 -5.91 -9.60
CA ARG A 201 -6.65 -4.53 -9.23
C ARG A 201 -7.66 -4.50 -8.11
N PHE A 202 -7.28 -3.84 -7.00
CA PHE A 202 -8.09 -3.72 -5.79
C PHE A 202 -8.29 -2.26 -5.41
N PRO A 203 -9.37 -1.94 -4.70
CA PRO A 203 -9.51 -0.66 -4.02
C PRO A 203 -8.45 -0.48 -2.95
N VAL A 204 -8.20 0.76 -2.59
CA VAL A 204 -7.15 1.16 -1.65
C VAL A 204 -7.75 1.90 -0.47
N ARG A 205 -7.43 1.42 0.75
CA ARG A 205 -7.66 2.12 2.00
C ARG A 205 -6.31 2.46 2.62
N CYS A 206 -6.08 3.73 2.88
CA CYS A 206 -4.81 4.20 3.43
C CYS A 206 -4.83 4.27 4.96
N VAL A 207 -3.60 4.24 5.51
CA VAL A 207 -3.32 4.51 6.92
C VAL A 207 -2.20 5.52 7.06
N ARG A 208 -2.14 6.12 8.25
CA ARG A 208 -1.04 6.96 8.73
C ARG A 208 -0.64 6.53 10.14
N ASP A 209 0.65 6.66 10.43
CA ASP A 209 1.15 6.47 11.78
C ASP A 209 0.73 7.68 12.64
N ILE A 210 0.37 7.43 13.89
CA ILE A 210 0.06 8.50 14.84
C ILE A 210 1.38 9.16 15.23
N ALA A 211 1.48 10.47 15.03
CA ALA A 211 2.65 11.23 15.47
C ALA A 211 2.78 11.11 17.00
N LYS A 212 3.96 10.68 17.45
CA LYS A 212 4.31 10.63 18.87
C LYS A 212 4.78 11.97 19.37
#